data_499c2ebe2f9bc510940729e1c51f2328
#
_entry.id   499c2ebe2f9bc510940729e1c51f2328
#
_cell.length_a   1.000
_cell.length_b   1.000
_cell.length_c   1.000
_cell.angle_alpha   90.00
_cell.angle_beta   90.00
_cell.angle_gamma   90.00
#
_symmetry.space_group_name_H-M   'P 1'
#
loop_
_entity.id
_entity.type
_entity.pdbx_description
1 polymer ?
#
loop_
_entity_poly.entity_id
_entity_poly.type
_entity_poly.pdbx_seq_one_letter_code
_entity_poly.pdbx_strand_id
1 'polypeptide(L)'
;MRLECGCPGSFPGWHDQDIALGGQRVHSVSVPMFLHMPIGYELQVERQRQTLERLKLTERWPGMVLLRTGLFRGKLLRLLESTTSPARGLEYLPNPFQVRGFLHEGGVGSLSQSVRRMQTGLVEAGKRPLELYLSHLTCPRCAAARGGEKILLLRHWVESPALLKRVNHRRRHFTAEDAEGKHTTL
;
A
#
# COMPACT_ATOMS: atom_id res chain seq x y z
N MET A 1 7.59 0.82 18.31
CA MET A 1 7.20 -0.20 19.32
C MET A 1 6.07 -1.06 18.72
N ARG A 2 6.03 -2.36 19.03
CA ARG A 2 4.96 -3.29 18.62
C ARG A 2 4.07 -3.55 19.84
N LEU A 3 2.76 -3.70 19.62
CA LEU A 3 1.80 -4.06 20.67
C LEU A 3 1.89 -5.56 21.02
N GLU A 4 1.35 -5.97 22.15
CA GLU A 4 1.30 -7.38 22.58
C GLU A 4 0.54 -8.28 21.57
N CYS A 5 -0.47 -7.76 20.91
CA CYS A 5 -1.19 -8.46 19.84
C CYS A 5 -0.40 -8.61 18.52
N GLY A 6 0.81 -8.07 18.44
CA GLY A 6 1.65 -8.09 17.23
C GLY A 6 1.46 -6.92 16.26
N CYS A 7 0.40 -6.12 16.41
CA CYS A 7 0.15 -4.96 15.57
C CYS A 7 1.17 -3.83 15.80
N PRO A 8 1.39 -2.94 14.83
CA PRO A 8 2.26 -1.78 15.01
C PRO A 8 1.67 -0.84 16.07
N GLY A 9 2.48 -0.42 17.04
CA GLY A 9 2.10 0.58 18.03
C GLY A 9 1.97 1.97 17.43
N SER A 10 2.81 2.25 16.43
CA SER A 10 2.76 3.46 15.59
C SER A 10 2.95 3.07 14.13
N PHE A 11 2.44 3.90 13.25
CA PHE A 11 2.57 3.74 11.80
C PHE A 11 2.72 5.14 11.16
N PRO A 12 3.32 5.21 9.95
CA PRO A 12 3.53 6.49 9.29
C PRO A 12 2.21 7.14 8.88
N GLY A 13 2.15 8.48 8.97
CA GLY A 13 1.00 9.28 8.53
C GLY A 13 0.92 9.43 7.01
N TRP A 14 0.88 8.33 6.29
CA TRP A 14 0.94 8.30 4.82
C TRP A 14 -0.42 8.42 4.10
N HIS A 15 -1.43 8.91 4.80
CA HIS A 15 -2.76 9.09 4.22
C HIS A 15 -2.75 10.20 3.17
N ASP A 16 -3.24 9.89 1.95
CA ASP A 16 -3.31 10.76 0.77
C ASP A 16 -1.96 11.41 0.38
N GLN A 17 -0.83 10.74 0.67
CA GLN A 17 0.50 11.21 0.35
C GLN A 17 1.19 10.32 -0.69
N ASP A 18 2.04 10.94 -1.52
CA ASP A 18 3.01 10.23 -2.35
C ASP A 18 4.32 10.07 -1.57
N ILE A 19 4.79 8.84 -1.47
CA ILE A 19 5.96 8.47 -0.68
C ILE A 19 6.99 7.82 -1.59
N ALA A 20 8.24 8.28 -1.52
CA ALA A 20 9.36 7.65 -2.17
C ALA A 20 9.95 6.56 -1.24
N LEU A 21 9.84 5.31 -1.66
CA LEU A 21 10.43 4.16 -0.96
C LEU A 21 11.58 3.52 -1.76
N GLY A 22 12.01 4.15 -2.86
CA GLY A 22 13.12 3.66 -3.67
C GLY A 22 14.40 3.50 -2.87
N GLY A 23 15.10 2.38 -3.09
CA GLY A 23 16.32 2.05 -2.35
C GLY A 23 16.10 1.61 -0.89
N GLN A 24 14.86 1.61 -0.39
CA GLN A 24 14.57 1.13 0.96
C GLN A 24 14.84 -0.37 1.06
N ARG A 25 15.56 -0.77 2.10
CA ARG A 25 15.82 -2.18 2.40
C ARG A 25 14.59 -2.84 2.97
N VAL A 26 14.28 -4.03 2.46
CA VAL A 26 13.15 -4.85 2.89
C VAL A 26 13.56 -6.30 3.11
N HIS A 27 12.93 -6.95 4.07
CA HIS A 27 12.93 -8.40 4.17
C HIS A 27 11.66 -8.94 3.52
N SER A 28 11.81 -9.78 2.50
CA SER A 28 10.69 -10.31 1.73
C SER A 28 10.53 -11.82 1.88
N VAL A 29 9.28 -12.27 1.95
CA VAL A 29 8.91 -13.70 1.96
C VAL A 29 7.75 -13.91 1.00
N SER A 30 7.87 -14.92 0.13
CA SER A 30 6.76 -15.33 -0.74
C SER A 30 5.67 -16.03 0.05
N VAL A 31 4.41 -15.72 -0.26
CA VAL A 31 3.23 -16.30 0.39
C VAL A 31 2.32 -16.89 -0.69
N PRO A 32 1.84 -18.14 -0.51
CA PRO A 32 0.83 -18.69 -1.39
C PRO A 32 -0.47 -17.90 -1.25
N MET A 33 -1.13 -17.64 -2.36
CA MET A 33 -2.37 -16.89 -2.44
C MET A 33 -3.43 -17.73 -3.16
N PHE A 34 -4.68 -17.51 -2.83
CA PHE A 34 -5.81 -17.97 -3.62
C PHE A 34 -6.76 -16.81 -3.84
N LEU A 35 -6.93 -16.41 -5.11
CA LEU A 35 -7.78 -15.28 -5.51
C LEU A 35 -7.53 -14.01 -4.66
N HIS A 36 -6.28 -13.61 -4.56
CA HIS A 36 -5.81 -12.48 -3.75
C HIS A 36 -5.89 -12.65 -2.22
N MET A 37 -6.34 -13.80 -1.73
CA MET A 37 -6.37 -14.10 -0.29
C MET A 37 -5.13 -14.90 0.11
N PRO A 38 -4.36 -14.46 1.12
CA PRO A 38 -3.17 -15.18 1.58
C PRO A 38 -3.54 -16.44 2.34
N ILE A 39 -2.90 -17.56 1.98
CA ILE A 39 -3.05 -18.82 2.69
C ILE A 39 -2.05 -18.88 3.84
N GLY A 40 -2.54 -19.09 5.06
CA GLY A 40 -1.70 -19.18 6.26
C GLY A 40 -0.98 -17.86 6.61
N TYR A 41 -1.64 -16.72 6.39
CA TYR A 41 -1.07 -15.37 6.59
C TYR A 41 -0.39 -15.22 7.96
N GLU A 42 -1.09 -15.53 9.05
CA GLU A 42 -0.56 -15.35 10.41
C GLU A 42 0.69 -16.19 10.65
N LEU A 43 0.69 -17.45 10.17
CA LEU A 43 1.84 -18.33 10.28
C LEU A 43 3.06 -17.78 9.52
N GLN A 44 2.85 -17.23 8.34
CA GLN A 44 3.95 -16.65 7.54
C GLN A 44 4.48 -15.37 8.17
N VAL A 45 3.61 -14.50 8.69
CA VAL A 45 3.98 -13.29 9.43
C VAL A 45 4.81 -13.65 10.66
N GLU A 46 4.40 -14.67 11.42
CA GLU A 46 5.11 -15.12 12.61
C GLU A 46 6.48 -15.74 12.27
N ARG A 47 6.55 -16.59 11.25
CA ARG A 47 7.83 -17.15 10.76
C ARG A 47 8.78 -16.05 10.28
N GLN A 48 8.25 -15.06 9.60
CA GLN A 48 9.04 -13.90 9.17
C GLN A 48 9.58 -13.12 10.38
N ARG A 49 8.76 -12.91 11.40
CA ARG A 49 9.15 -12.26 12.66
C ARG A 49 10.30 -12.99 13.33
N GLN A 50 10.17 -14.30 13.55
CA GLN A 50 11.21 -15.14 14.15
C GLN A 50 12.51 -15.09 13.34
N THR A 51 12.41 -15.03 12.02
CA THR A 51 13.59 -14.88 11.15
C THR A 51 14.29 -13.55 11.37
N LEU A 52 13.56 -12.44 11.46
CA LEU A 52 14.13 -11.12 11.72
C LEU A 52 14.81 -11.07 13.10
N GLU A 53 14.18 -11.63 14.12
CA GLU A 53 14.75 -11.69 15.48
C GLU A 53 16.04 -12.51 15.50
N ARG A 54 16.05 -13.71 14.88
CA ARG A 54 17.25 -14.56 14.78
C ARG A 54 18.38 -13.86 14.04
N LEU A 55 18.07 -13.11 12.99
CA LEU A 55 19.05 -12.37 12.18
C LEU A 55 19.38 -10.98 12.77
N LYS A 56 18.78 -10.60 13.91
CA LYS A 56 18.93 -9.31 14.58
C LYS A 56 18.66 -8.13 13.64
N LEU A 57 17.65 -8.26 12.78
CA LEU A 57 17.24 -7.23 11.83
C LEU A 57 16.25 -6.27 12.49
N THR A 58 16.52 -4.96 12.40
CA THR A 58 15.68 -3.92 12.98
C THR A 58 14.64 -3.45 11.96
N GLU A 59 13.36 -3.56 12.34
CA GLU A 59 12.25 -3.04 11.53
C GLU A 59 12.15 -1.51 11.70
N ARG A 60 12.01 -0.78 10.60
CA ARG A 60 11.74 0.66 10.63
C ARG A 60 10.39 0.98 11.27
N TRP A 61 9.40 0.13 11.04
CA TRP A 61 8.05 0.22 11.60
C TRP A 61 7.67 -1.12 12.23
N PRO A 62 8.07 -1.37 13.50
CA PRO A 62 7.90 -2.66 14.15
C PRO A 62 6.43 -3.11 14.17
N GLY A 63 6.17 -4.30 13.66
CA GLY A 63 4.83 -4.87 13.52
C GLY A 63 4.09 -4.50 12.24
N MET A 64 4.59 -3.56 11.44
CA MET A 64 3.99 -3.21 10.14
C MET A 64 4.46 -4.19 9.06
N VAL A 65 3.53 -4.94 8.50
CA VAL A 65 3.77 -5.91 7.42
C VAL A 65 3.04 -5.47 6.18
N LEU A 66 3.75 -5.29 5.08
CA LEU A 66 3.17 -4.98 3.78
C LEU A 66 2.92 -6.29 3.03
N LEU A 67 1.67 -6.59 2.74
CA LEU A 67 1.26 -7.69 1.89
C LEU A 67 1.06 -7.20 0.46
N ARG A 68 1.95 -7.57 -0.45
CA ARG A 68 1.71 -7.44 -1.89
C ARG A 68 0.77 -8.55 -2.32
N THR A 69 -0.42 -8.19 -2.77
CA THR A 69 -1.41 -9.15 -3.25
C THR A 69 -1.11 -9.62 -4.67
N GLY A 70 -1.47 -10.85 -4.98
CA GLY A 70 -1.40 -11.44 -6.31
C GLY A 70 -2.40 -12.57 -6.44
N LEU A 71 -2.66 -13.08 -7.64
CA LEU A 71 -3.69 -14.10 -7.85
C LEU A 71 -3.36 -15.42 -7.16
N PHE A 72 -2.12 -15.93 -7.35
CA PHE A 72 -1.64 -17.20 -6.78
C PHE A 72 -0.43 -17.05 -5.89
N ARG A 73 0.30 -15.95 -5.99
CA ARG A 73 1.49 -15.65 -5.19
C ARG A 73 1.49 -14.19 -4.75
N GLY A 74 1.74 -13.97 -3.48
CA GLY A 74 1.98 -12.67 -2.88
C GLY A 74 3.37 -12.59 -2.27
N LYS A 75 3.70 -11.43 -1.71
CA LYS A 75 4.91 -11.22 -0.91
C LYS A 75 4.55 -10.49 0.38
N LEU A 76 5.10 -10.94 1.49
CA LEU A 76 5.16 -10.17 2.74
C LEU A 76 6.47 -9.39 2.74
N LEU A 77 6.39 -8.09 2.98
CA LEU A 77 7.56 -7.23 3.08
C LEU A 77 7.56 -6.51 4.43
N ARG A 78 8.72 -6.42 5.04
CA ARG A 78 8.97 -5.57 6.21
C ARG A 78 10.06 -4.58 5.87
N LEU A 79 9.79 -3.31 6.11
CA LEU A 79 10.75 -2.22 5.93
C LEU A 79 11.77 -2.29 7.06
N LEU A 80 13.06 -2.25 6.71
CA LEU A 80 14.16 -2.35 7.66
C LEU A 80 14.89 -1.02 7.80
N GLU A 81 15.56 -0.85 8.93
CA GLU A 81 16.52 0.22 9.10
C GLU A 81 17.80 -0.05 8.29
N SER A 82 18.54 1.01 7.95
CA SER A 82 19.67 0.95 7.00
C SER A 82 20.92 0.20 7.51
N THR A 83 20.98 -0.13 8.78
CA THR A 83 22.20 -0.63 9.48
C THR A 83 22.39 -2.14 9.48
N THR A 84 21.63 -2.88 8.71
CA THR A 84 21.61 -4.34 8.80
C THR A 84 22.62 -5.03 7.89
N SER A 85 23.23 -6.11 8.39
CA SER A 85 24.11 -7.01 7.66
C SER A 85 23.41 -7.69 6.47
N PRO A 86 24.14 -8.11 5.42
CA PRO A 86 23.57 -8.90 4.34
C PRO A 86 23.06 -10.24 4.88
N ALA A 87 21.80 -10.58 4.58
CA ALA A 87 21.17 -11.82 4.98
C ALA A 87 20.22 -12.31 3.86
N ARG A 88 19.89 -13.60 3.89
CA ARG A 88 18.96 -14.20 2.93
C ARG A 88 17.57 -13.58 3.05
N GLY A 89 16.94 -13.25 1.92
CA GLY A 89 15.62 -12.62 1.86
C GLY A 89 15.65 -11.10 2.01
N LEU A 90 16.85 -10.49 2.04
CA LEU A 90 16.99 -9.04 1.96
C LEU A 90 17.00 -8.60 0.50
N GLU A 91 16.16 -7.64 0.22
CA GLU A 91 16.03 -7.00 -1.09
C GLU A 91 16.07 -5.47 -0.90
N TYR A 92 16.37 -4.75 -1.98
CA TYR A 92 16.15 -3.31 -2.05
C TYR A 92 14.97 -3.05 -2.97
N LEU A 93 14.09 -2.16 -2.55
CA LEU A 93 13.04 -1.68 -3.45
C LEU A 93 13.71 -0.97 -4.65
N PRO A 94 13.21 -1.16 -5.87
CA PRO A 94 13.74 -0.47 -7.05
C PRO A 94 13.81 1.04 -6.85
N ASN A 95 14.66 1.72 -7.59
CA ASN A 95 14.70 3.18 -7.56
C ASN A 95 14.51 3.71 -8.98
N PRO A 96 13.46 4.50 -9.25
CA PRO A 96 12.45 5.00 -8.31
C PRO A 96 11.40 3.97 -7.89
N PHE A 97 10.87 4.10 -6.67
CA PHE A 97 9.72 3.35 -6.19
C PHE A 97 8.78 4.31 -5.45
N GLN A 98 7.75 4.77 -6.15
CA GLN A 98 6.78 5.74 -5.65
C GLN A 98 5.49 5.04 -5.27
N VAL A 99 4.96 5.33 -4.08
CA VAL A 99 3.68 4.79 -3.65
C VAL A 99 2.74 5.91 -3.20
N ARG A 100 1.45 5.77 -3.48
CA ARG A 100 0.40 6.56 -2.85
C ARG A 100 -0.10 5.81 -1.63
N GLY A 101 -0.06 6.46 -0.48
CA GLY A 101 -0.62 5.95 0.77
C GLY A 101 -2.08 6.34 0.94
N PHE A 102 -2.88 5.45 1.52
CA PHE A 102 -4.26 5.72 1.90
C PHE A 102 -4.62 4.91 3.16
N LEU A 103 -5.04 5.59 4.21
CA LEU A 103 -5.53 4.93 5.42
C LEU A 103 -7.01 4.61 5.24
N HIS A 104 -7.32 3.33 5.16
CA HIS A 104 -8.69 2.84 5.16
C HIS A 104 -9.15 2.58 6.60
N GLU A 105 -10.25 3.21 6.99
CA GLU A 105 -10.93 2.95 8.26
C GLU A 105 -12.11 2.03 8.01
N GLY A 106 -12.03 0.82 8.53
CA GLY A 106 -12.98 -0.27 8.33
C GLY A 106 -12.32 -1.58 7.95
N GLY A 107 -13.13 -2.62 7.86
CA GLY A 107 -12.70 -3.99 7.53
C GLY A 107 -12.50 -4.22 6.03
N VAL A 108 -12.03 -5.43 5.71
CA VAL A 108 -11.73 -5.85 4.33
C VAL A 108 -12.94 -5.75 3.40
N GLY A 109 -14.17 -5.91 3.93
CA GLY A 109 -15.40 -5.85 3.13
C GLY A 109 -15.65 -4.50 2.43
N SER A 110 -15.19 -3.39 3.02
CA SER A 110 -15.35 -2.03 2.48
C SER A 110 -14.12 -1.53 1.69
N LEU A 111 -13.06 -2.34 1.64
CA LEU A 111 -11.77 -1.97 1.07
C LEU A 111 -11.82 -1.57 -0.41
N SER A 112 -12.71 -2.21 -1.18
CA SER A 112 -12.83 -2.01 -2.64
C SER A 112 -13.10 -0.55 -3.01
N GLN A 113 -13.90 0.16 -2.22
CA GLN A 113 -14.21 1.57 -2.44
C GLN A 113 -12.97 2.46 -2.27
N SER A 114 -12.19 2.24 -1.20
CA SER A 114 -10.95 2.98 -0.96
C SER A 114 -9.90 2.70 -2.03
N VAL A 115 -9.78 1.46 -2.48
CA VAL A 115 -8.88 1.10 -3.59
C VAL A 115 -9.30 1.81 -4.88
N ARG A 116 -10.59 1.83 -5.23
CA ARG A 116 -11.10 2.54 -6.40
C ARG A 116 -10.83 4.03 -6.33
N ARG A 117 -11.13 4.67 -5.18
CA ARG A 117 -10.87 6.10 -4.96
C ARG A 117 -9.41 6.44 -5.17
N MET A 118 -8.51 5.68 -4.57
CA MET A 118 -7.06 5.87 -4.72
C MET A 118 -6.61 5.67 -6.17
N GLN A 119 -7.12 4.64 -6.88
CA GLN A 119 -6.82 4.41 -8.29
C GLN A 119 -7.29 5.55 -9.18
N THR A 120 -8.51 6.03 -8.99
CA THR A 120 -9.08 7.15 -9.75
C THR A 120 -8.21 8.39 -9.57
N GLY A 121 -7.87 8.76 -8.33
CA GLY A 121 -7.01 9.92 -8.08
C GLY A 121 -5.62 9.81 -8.71
N LEU A 122 -5.01 8.62 -8.75
CA LEU A 122 -3.75 8.40 -9.46
C LEU A 122 -3.92 8.58 -10.97
N VAL A 123 -4.96 7.99 -11.56
CA VAL A 123 -5.24 8.10 -13.01
C VAL A 123 -5.48 9.55 -13.41
N GLU A 124 -6.27 10.29 -12.64
CA GLU A 124 -6.55 11.71 -12.87
C GLU A 124 -5.30 12.61 -12.75
N ALA A 125 -4.31 12.16 -11.98
CA ALA A 125 -3.00 12.80 -11.88
C ALA A 125 -2.00 12.36 -12.97
N GLY A 126 -2.42 11.54 -13.95
CA GLY A 126 -1.55 11.02 -15.00
C GLY A 126 -0.58 9.92 -14.53
N LYS A 127 -0.84 9.33 -13.37
CA LYS A 127 -0.05 8.27 -12.75
C LYS A 127 -0.67 6.91 -13.03
N ARG A 128 0.11 5.99 -13.58
CA ARG A 128 -0.35 4.62 -13.84
C ARG A 128 -0.18 3.77 -12.58
N PRO A 129 -1.30 3.29 -11.96
CA PRO A 129 -1.21 2.41 -10.81
C PRO A 129 -0.66 1.03 -11.20
N LEU A 130 0.18 0.48 -10.34
CA LEU A 130 0.80 -0.84 -10.45
C LEU A 130 0.35 -1.73 -9.28
N GLU A 131 1.30 -2.31 -8.53
CA GLU A 131 1.00 -3.22 -7.43
C GLU A 131 0.32 -2.52 -6.25
N LEU A 132 -0.53 -3.27 -5.57
CA LEU A 132 -1.17 -2.87 -4.32
C LEU A 132 -0.53 -3.62 -3.16
N TYR A 133 -0.19 -2.88 -2.13
CA TYR A 133 0.28 -3.39 -0.85
C TYR A 133 -0.74 -3.04 0.23
N LEU A 134 -0.98 -3.99 1.12
CA LEU A 134 -1.90 -3.86 2.25
C LEU A 134 -1.12 -4.05 3.55
N SER A 135 -1.41 -3.26 4.56
CA SER A 135 -0.92 -3.49 5.92
C SER A 135 -2.06 -3.37 6.92
N HIS A 136 -2.37 -4.46 7.59
CA HIS A 136 -3.31 -4.44 8.71
C HIS A 136 -2.64 -3.75 9.90
N LEU A 137 -3.15 -2.59 10.30
CA LEU A 137 -2.61 -1.80 11.41
C LEU A 137 -3.27 -2.14 12.74
N THR A 138 -4.44 -2.75 12.69
CA THR A 138 -5.19 -3.23 13.84
C THR A 138 -5.67 -4.66 13.61
N CYS A 139 -5.80 -5.43 14.67
CA CYS A 139 -6.47 -6.72 14.67
C CYS A 139 -7.73 -6.64 15.56
N PRO A 140 -8.62 -7.66 15.58
CA PRO A 140 -9.83 -7.65 16.41
C PRO A 140 -9.57 -7.34 17.89
N ARG A 141 -8.40 -7.73 18.43
CA ARG A 141 -8.06 -7.49 19.85
C ARG A 141 -7.80 -6.02 20.15
N CYS A 142 -7.17 -5.28 19.25
CA CYS A 142 -6.80 -3.88 19.49
C CYS A 142 -7.67 -2.86 18.74
N ALA A 143 -8.55 -3.29 17.85
CA ALA A 143 -9.38 -2.42 17.04
C ALA A 143 -10.29 -1.54 17.90
N ALA A 144 -10.99 -2.11 18.88
CA ALA A 144 -11.88 -1.36 19.76
C ALA A 144 -11.17 -0.19 20.49
N ALA A 145 -9.98 -0.46 21.04
CA ALA A 145 -9.19 0.54 21.74
C ALA A 145 -8.55 1.59 20.81
N ARG A 146 -8.53 1.36 19.49
CA ARG A 146 -7.86 2.20 18.50
C ARG A 146 -8.81 2.85 17.51
N GLY A 147 -10.10 2.90 17.83
CA GLY A 147 -11.13 3.55 17.00
C GLY A 147 -11.51 2.74 15.76
N GLY A 148 -11.45 1.41 15.85
CA GLY A 148 -11.89 0.51 14.78
C GLY A 148 -10.75 -0.17 13.99
N GLU A 149 -11.16 -0.94 12.99
CA GLU A 149 -10.23 -1.57 12.06
C GLU A 149 -9.57 -0.54 11.16
N LYS A 150 -8.25 -0.67 10.98
CA LYS A 150 -7.45 0.23 10.13
C LYS A 150 -6.52 -0.58 9.24
N ILE A 151 -6.56 -0.26 7.95
CA ILE A 151 -5.72 -0.89 6.92
C ILE A 151 -5.01 0.23 6.15
N LEU A 152 -3.69 0.20 6.13
CA LEU A 152 -2.91 1.07 5.27
C LEU A 152 -2.79 0.44 3.88
N LEU A 153 -3.22 1.19 2.87
CA LEU A 153 -3.07 0.86 1.47
C LEU A 153 -1.89 1.63 0.91
N LEU A 154 -1.01 0.95 0.18
CA LEU A 154 0.06 1.59 -0.58
C LEU A 154 -0.06 1.13 -2.03
N ARG A 155 -0.32 2.07 -2.94
CA ARG A 155 -0.39 1.78 -4.38
C ARG A 155 0.88 2.26 -5.05
N HIS A 156 1.68 1.32 -5.54
CA HIS A 156 2.83 1.63 -6.40
C HIS A 156 2.33 2.27 -7.69
N TRP A 157 3.01 3.30 -8.15
CA TRP A 157 2.66 4.00 -9.37
C TRP A 157 3.90 4.49 -10.12
N VAL A 158 3.72 4.68 -11.41
CA VAL A 158 4.72 5.30 -12.30
C VAL A 158 4.07 6.41 -13.11
N GLU A 159 4.83 7.42 -13.48
CA GLU A 159 4.34 8.45 -14.37
C GLU A 159 4.00 7.88 -15.75
N SER A 160 2.91 8.37 -16.35
CA SER A 160 2.45 7.95 -17.66
C SER A 160 2.05 9.15 -18.51
N PRO A 161 2.97 9.67 -19.34
CA PRO A 161 2.68 10.79 -20.24
C PRO A 161 1.48 10.53 -21.17
N ALA A 162 1.31 9.27 -21.60
CA ALA A 162 0.17 8.87 -22.44
C ALA A 162 -1.16 8.99 -21.66
N LEU A 163 -1.18 8.60 -20.39
CA LEU A 163 -2.35 8.73 -19.53
C LEU A 163 -2.68 10.19 -19.26
N LEU A 164 -1.66 10.99 -18.96
CA LEU A 164 -1.82 12.43 -18.72
C LEU A 164 -2.42 13.14 -19.94
N LYS A 165 -1.95 12.83 -21.15
CA LYS A 165 -2.53 13.36 -22.40
C LYS A 165 -4.02 13.02 -22.54
N ARG A 166 -4.42 11.77 -22.23
CA ARG A 166 -5.82 11.32 -22.29
C ARG A 166 -6.71 12.05 -21.27
N VAL A 167 -6.21 12.23 -20.04
CA VAL A 167 -6.93 12.95 -18.98
C VAL A 167 -7.13 14.41 -19.38
N ASN A 168 -6.08 15.06 -19.86
CA ASN A 168 -6.15 16.47 -20.29
C ASN A 168 -7.08 16.65 -21.50
N HIS A 169 -7.10 15.69 -22.43
CA HIS A 169 -8.02 15.72 -23.57
C HIS A 169 -9.48 15.62 -23.12
N ARG A 170 -9.80 14.69 -22.23
CA ARG A 170 -11.15 14.57 -21.66
C ARG A 170 -11.59 15.85 -20.93
N ARG A 171 -10.72 16.44 -20.10
CA ARG A 171 -11.04 17.69 -19.38
C ARG A 171 -11.40 18.83 -20.35
N ARG A 172 -10.68 18.95 -21.46
CA ARG A 172 -10.95 20.00 -22.47
C ARG A 172 -12.33 19.80 -23.17
N HIS A 173 -12.70 18.55 -23.45
CA HIS A 173 -14.02 18.27 -24.05
C HIS A 173 -15.17 18.61 -23.09
N PHE A 174 -15.08 18.22 -21.83
CA PHE A 174 -16.11 18.56 -20.84
C PHE A 174 -16.27 20.07 -20.64
N THR A 175 -15.18 20.82 -20.61
CA THR A 175 -15.27 22.29 -20.48
C THR A 175 -15.82 22.98 -21.72
N ALA A 176 -15.69 22.41 -22.92
CA ALA A 176 -16.25 22.94 -24.14
C ALA A 176 -17.79 22.69 -24.22
N GLU A 177 -18.25 21.51 -23.86
CA GLU A 177 -19.68 21.17 -23.84
C GLU A 177 -20.46 22.00 -22.80
N ASP A 178 -19.89 22.23 -21.62
CA ASP A 178 -20.50 23.10 -20.60
C ASP A 178 -20.56 24.59 -21.02
N ALA A 179 -19.70 25.02 -21.93
CA ALA A 179 -19.69 26.38 -22.45
C ALA A 179 -20.76 26.58 -23.56
N GLU A 180 -21.00 25.57 -24.41
CA GLU A 180 -22.02 25.62 -25.44
C GLU A 180 -23.46 25.45 -24.91
N GLY A 181 -23.63 24.65 -23.83
CA GLY A 181 -24.95 24.43 -23.20
C GLY A 181 -25.56 25.66 -22.49
N LYS A 182 -24.79 26.73 -22.27
CA LYS A 182 -25.28 27.97 -21.65
C LYS A 182 -25.81 29.03 -22.61
N HIS A 183 -25.78 28.79 -23.91
CA HIS A 183 -26.25 29.77 -24.93
C HIS A 183 -27.61 29.45 -25.55
N THR A 184 -28.35 28.47 -25.04
CA THR A 184 -29.69 28.13 -25.60
C THR A 184 -30.76 28.28 -24.51
N THR A 185 -30.97 29.50 -23.99
CA THR A 185 -32.22 29.88 -23.32
C THR A 185 -32.37 31.40 -23.43
N LEU A 186 -32.98 31.83 -24.52
CA LEU A 186 -33.69 33.11 -24.65
C LEU A 186 -35.04 32.83 -25.28
#